data_821ea6af28236c3a488f5e6616261eb8
#
_entry.id   821ea6af28236c3a488f5e6616261eb8
#
_cell.length_a   1.000
_cell.length_b   1.000
_cell.length_c   1.000
_cell.angle_alpha   90.00
_cell.angle_beta   90.00
_cell.angle_gamma   90.00
#
_symmetry.space_group_name_H-M   'P 1'
#
loop_
_entity.id
_entity.type
_entity.pdbx_description
1 polymer ?
#
loop_
_entity_poly.entity_id
_entity_poly.type
_entity_poly.pdbx_seq_one_letter_code
_entity_poly.pdbx_strand_id
1 'polypeptide(L)'
;MSDIVIIKSNGAEELFSEEKLARSLTRSGASSEEIDQTVRFVKSKIKQGMSTGDIYALAYKELNSHKKRNPNAIRYSLKQSVMELGPTGFPFEKFVARIFNELGYKTSTGIMVQGNCIEHEIDVFAYNETDVICIEAKFHNEPHLRSDTKVALYVKSRFDDLVGQKIKIGEEYRHITRGILVTNTNFTDTAHHYVSCVNTFELMSWNKPNEKNLLYYIETFKLYPIGVVPEISQKEIDLLVERNIMTCADLYKYPQILDELGIKKSKQEIILKTVEEICNC
;
A
#
# COMPACT_ATOMS: atom_id res chain seq x y z
N MET A 1 -26.60 -17.38 19.42
CA MET A 1 -26.69 -16.12 18.66
C MET A 1 -26.81 -16.51 17.20
N SER A 2 -27.72 -15.90 16.45
CA SER A 2 -27.84 -16.18 15.00
C SER A 2 -26.53 -15.84 14.29
N ASP A 3 -26.05 -16.76 13.48
CA ASP A 3 -24.84 -16.56 12.67
C ASP A 3 -25.08 -15.38 11.70
N ILE A 4 -24.33 -14.30 11.85
CA ILE A 4 -24.45 -13.11 11.02
C ILE A 4 -23.63 -13.33 9.75
N VAL A 5 -24.29 -13.30 8.59
CA VAL A 5 -23.63 -13.35 7.28
C VAL A 5 -23.22 -11.94 6.87
N ILE A 6 -22.00 -11.80 6.42
CA ILE A 6 -21.39 -10.57 5.91
C ILE A 6 -21.00 -10.72 4.44
N ILE A 7 -20.87 -9.60 3.73
CA ILE A 7 -20.52 -9.58 2.31
C ILE A 7 -19.08 -9.11 2.17
N LYS A 8 -18.25 -9.91 1.49
CA LYS A 8 -16.87 -9.55 1.13
C LYS A 8 -16.85 -8.53 -0.01
N SER A 9 -15.69 -7.88 -0.20
CA SER A 9 -15.45 -6.95 -1.31
C SER A 9 -15.70 -7.57 -2.69
N ASN A 10 -15.52 -8.90 -2.83
CA ASN A 10 -15.78 -9.64 -4.06
C ASN A 10 -17.25 -10.14 -4.19
N GLY A 11 -18.15 -9.70 -3.31
CA GLY A 11 -19.54 -10.11 -3.29
C GLY A 11 -19.83 -11.48 -2.64
N ALA A 12 -18.82 -12.23 -2.22
CA ALA A 12 -19.01 -13.52 -1.56
C ALA A 12 -19.55 -13.35 -0.14
N GLU A 13 -20.46 -14.22 0.25
CA GLU A 13 -20.99 -14.28 1.61
C GLU A 13 -20.09 -15.11 2.53
N GLU A 14 -19.93 -14.66 3.76
CA GLU A 14 -19.18 -15.35 4.80
C GLU A 14 -19.78 -15.08 6.18
N LEU A 15 -19.66 -16.04 7.10
CA LEU A 15 -20.03 -15.80 8.50
C LEU A 15 -19.05 -14.83 9.16
N PHE A 16 -19.59 -13.87 9.90
CA PHE A 16 -18.76 -12.97 10.71
C PHE A 16 -17.94 -13.75 11.73
N SER A 17 -16.64 -13.47 11.78
CA SER A 17 -15.72 -14.11 12.72
C SER A 17 -15.06 -13.07 13.61
N GLU A 18 -15.38 -13.09 14.90
CA GLU A 18 -14.72 -12.28 15.94
C GLU A 18 -13.22 -12.53 15.97
N GLU A 19 -12.79 -13.78 15.77
CA GLU A 19 -11.38 -14.17 15.75
C GLU A 19 -10.62 -13.55 14.55
N LYS A 20 -11.24 -13.47 13.36
CA LYS A 20 -10.64 -12.80 12.21
C LYS A 20 -10.47 -11.30 12.46
N LEU A 21 -11.45 -10.66 13.08
CA LEU A 21 -11.39 -9.25 13.46
C LEU A 21 -10.30 -9.04 14.51
N ALA A 22 -10.27 -9.83 15.59
CA ALA A 22 -9.26 -9.76 16.63
C ALA A 22 -7.84 -9.92 16.07
N ARG A 23 -7.61 -10.90 15.20
CA ARG A 23 -6.31 -11.07 14.50
C ARG A 23 -5.92 -9.87 13.66
N SER A 24 -6.89 -9.22 12.99
CA SER A 24 -6.62 -8.01 12.20
C SER A 24 -6.19 -6.84 13.10
N LEU A 25 -6.87 -6.65 14.23
CA LEU A 25 -6.53 -5.64 15.24
C LEU A 25 -5.16 -5.92 15.91
N THR A 26 -4.85 -7.18 16.22
CA THR A 26 -3.53 -7.57 16.76
C THR A 26 -2.42 -7.18 15.79
N ARG A 27 -2.61 -7.37 14.49
CA ARG A 27 -1.62 -6.99 13.47
C ARG A 27 -1.40 -5.49 13.36
N SER A 28 -2.38 -4.67 13.75
CA SER A 28 -2.22 -3.21 13.82
C SER A 28 -1.52 -2.74 15.09
N GLY A 29 -1.17 -3.67 16.00
CA GLY A 29 -0.52 -3.37 17.27
C GLY A 29 -1.49 -2.98 18.39
N ALA A 30 -2.81 -3.19 18.21
CA ALA A 30 -3.79 -2.93 19.26
C ALA A 30 -3.52 -3.80 20.49
N SER A 31 -3.66 -3.20 21.68
CA SER A 31 -3.56 -3.92 22.94
C SER A 31 -4.75 -4.89 23.12
N SER A 32 -4.60 -5.88 24.00
CA SER A 32 -5.68 -6.82 24.30
C SER A 32 -6.97 -6.11 24.73
N GLU A 33 -6.85 -5.03 25.49
CA GLU A 33 -7.99 -4.24 25.93
C GLU A 33 -8.68 -3.52 24.75
N GLU A 34 -7.91 -2.89 23.86
CA GLU A 34 -8.44 -2.25 22.63
C GLU A 34 -9.11 -3.26 21.72
N ILE A 35 -8.53 -4.47 21.59
CA ILE A 35 -9.12 -5.56 20.80
C ILE A 35 -10.47 -5.98 21.36
N ASP A 36 -10.53 -6.26 22.67
CA ASP A 36 -11.76 -6.70 23.33
C ASP A 36 -12.86 -5.66 23.28
N GLN A 37 -12.53 -4.39 23.43
CA GLN A 37 -13.47 -3.28 23.32
C GLN A 37 -13.99 -3.13 21.90
N THR A 38 -13.08 -3.15 20.92
CA THR A 38 -13.45 -3.00 19.49
C THR A 38 -14.30 -4.17 19.01
N VAL A 39 -13.94 -5.42 19.37
CA VAL A 39 -14.73 -6.60 18.99
C VAL A 39 -16.12 -6.54 19.60
N ARG A 40 -16.27 -6.17 20.88
CA ARG A 40 -17.58 -5.99 21.54
C ARG A 40 -18.40 -4.89 20.88
N PHE A 41 -17.77 -3.77 20.53
CA PHE A 41 -18.45 -2.67 19.84
C PHE A 41 -18.96 -3.10 18.47
N VAL A 42 -18.11 -3.68 17.63
CA VAL A 42 -18.49 -4.17 16.31
C VAL A 42 -19.63 -5.19 16.42
N LYS A 43 -19.54 -6.13 17.36
CA LYS A 43 -20.56 -7.14 17.61
C LYS A 43 -21.92 -6.53 17.99
N SER A 44 -21.92 -5.40 18.68
CA SER A 44 -23.16 -4.67 19.05
C SER A 44 -23.81 -3.93 17.89
N LYS A 45 -23.07 -3.66 16.82
CA LYS A 45 -23.49 -2.84 15.68
C LYS A 45 -23.67 -3.62 14.38
N ILE A 46 -23.06 -4.80 14.29
CA ILE A 46 -23.10 -5.62 13.09
C ILE A 46 -24.52 -6.09 12.78
N LYS A 47 -24.86 -6.08 11.49
CA LYS A 47 -26.15 -6.52 10.95
C LYS A 47 -25.95 -7.49 9.80
N GLN A 48 -26.97 -8.29 9.53
CA GLN A 48 -27.03 -9.20 8.39
C GLN A 48 -26.79 -8.42 7.08
N GLY A 49 -25.92 -8.94 6.22
CA GLY A 49 -25.58 -8.35 4.93
C GLY A 49 -24.61 -7.16 4.99
N MET A 50 -24.08 -6.81 6.16
CA MET A 50 -23.05 -5.77 6.23
C MET A 50 -21.79 -6.16 5.45
N SER A 51 -21.18 -5.20 4.75
CA SER A 51 -19.93 -5.43 4.05
C SER A 51 -18.73 -5.53 5.01
N THR A 52 -17.66 -6.17 4.56
CA THR A 52 -16.39 -6.15 5.31
C THR A 52 -15.85 -4.73 5.45
N GLY A 53 -16.15 -3.82 4.51
CA GLY A 53 -15.80 -2.39 4.58
C GLY A 53 -16.54 -1.68 5.73
N ASP A 54 -17.85 -1.94 5.91
CA ASP A 54 -18.61 -1.36 7.02
C ASP A 54 -18.11 -1.83 8.37
N ILE A 55 -17.76 -3.14 8.48
CA ILE A 55 -17.17 -3.71 9.71
C ILE A 55 -15.84 -3.06 10.02
N TYR A 56 -15.03 -2.88 8.99
CA TYR A 56 -13.76 -2.19 9.08
C TYR A 56 -13.94 -0.74 9.58
N ALA A 57 -14.88 0.02 9.01
CA ALA A 57 -15.18 1.40 9.42
C ALA A 57 -15.66 1.47 10.89
N LEU A 58 -16.47 0.51 11.33
CA LEU A 58 -16.89 0.40 12.74
C LEU A 58 -15.69 0.15 13.66
N ALA A 59 -14.81 -0.79 13.29
CA ALA A 59 -13.63 -1.13 14.08
C ALA A 59 -12.65 0.06 14.15
N TYR A 60 -12.41 0.73 13.03
CA TYR A 60 -11.57 1.93 12.97
C TYR A 60 -12.12 3.04 13.87
N LYS A 61 -13.43 3.32 13.78
CA LYS A 61 -14.11 4.34 14.59
C LYS A 61 -13.94 4.07 16.08
N GLU A 62 -14.09 2.82 16.50
CA GLU A 62 -13.95 2.44 17.91
C GLU A 62 -12.50 2.57 18.37
N LEU A 63 -11.54 2.05 17.61
CA LEU A 63 -10.12 2.21 17.92
C LEU A 63 -9.71 3.67 18.10
N ASN A 64 -10.27 4.57 17.27
CA ASN A 64 -9.94 6.00 17.30
C ASN A 64 -10.71 6.78 18.37
N SER A 65 -11.75 6.18 19.00
CA SER A 65 -12.57 6.84 20.03
C SER A 65 -11.86 6.99 21.37
N HIS A 66 -10.96 6.08 21.72
CA HIS A 66 -10.33 5.98 23.04
C HIS A 66 -9.11 6.87 23.24
N LYS A 67 -8.45 7.27 22.17
CA LYS A 67 -7.35 8.24 22.18
C LYS A 67 -7.45 9.13 20.97
N LYS A 68 -7.42 10.44 21.16
CA LYS A 68 -7.09 11.33 20.04
C LYS A 68 -5.80 10.81 19.42
N ARG A 69 -5.85 10.35 18.15
CA ARG A 69 -4.71 9.78 17.41
C ARG A 69 -4.24 8.43 17.95
N ASN A 70 -5.04 7.41 17.80
CA ASN A 70 -4.56 6.07 18.09
C ASN A 70 -3.65 5.59 16.93
N PRO A 71 -2.32 5.43 17.11
CA PRO A 71 -1.43 4.93 16.05
C PRO A 71 -1.88 3.57 15.51
N ASN A 72 -2.53 2.77 16.37
CA ASN A 72 -3.05 1.46 15.98
C ASN A 72 -4.25 1.59 15.02
N ALA A 73 -5.06 2.65 15.14
CA ALA A 73 -6.13 2.93 14.19
C ALA A 73 -5.54 3.32 12.82
N ILE A 74 -4.53 4.16 12.78
CA ILE A 74 -3.82 4.52 11.54
C ILE A 74 -3.22 3.27 10.90
N ARG A 75 -2.46 2.45 11.65
CA ARG A 75 -1.90 1.19 11.16
C ARG A 75 -2.98 0.21 10.67
N TYR A 76 -4.12 0.17 11.36
CA TYR A 76 -5.25 -0.65 10.95
C TYR A 76 -5.78 -0.21 9.58
N SER A 77 -5.81 1.11 9.30
CA SER A 77 -6.27 1.66 8.03
C SER A 77 -5.25 1.59 6.89
N LEU A 78 -3.94 1.48 7.18
CA LEU A 78 -2.89 1.58 6.17
C LEU A 78 -3.07 0.61 5.00
N LYS A 79 -3.35 -0.66 5.28
CA LYS A 79 -3.51 -1.65 4.20
C LYS A 79 -4.68 -1.30 3.30
N GLN A 80 -5.81 -0.90 3.89
CA GLN A 80 -6.99 -0.49 3.15
C GLN A 80 -6.68 0.76 2.30
N SER A 81 -6.00 1.73 2.87
CA SER A 81 -5.66 2.98 2.19
C SER A 81 -4.68 2.78 1.02
N VAL A 82 -3.76 1.80 1.12
CA VAL A 82 -2.93 1.41 -0.04
C VAL A 82 -3.78 0.71 -1.11
N MET A 83 -4.80 -0.08 -0.71
CA MET A 83 -5.74 -0.69 -1.66
C MET A 83 -6.59 0.37 -2.40
N GLU A 84 -6.84 1.51 -1.78
CA GLU A 84 -7.61 2.63 -2.33
C GLU A 84 -6.80 3.49 -3.32
N LEU A 85 -5.50 3.22 -3.50
CA LEU A 85 -4.71 3.79 -4.61
C LEU A 85 -5.12 3.23 -5.98
N GLY A 86 -5.94 2.13 -6.03
CA GLY A 86 -6.49 1.58 -7.26
C GLY A 86 -7.61 2.41 -7.88
N PRO A 87 -8.31 1.91 -8.93
CA PRO A 87 -8.30 0.53 -9.43
C PRO A 87 -7.16 0.17 -10.39
N THR A 88 -6.42 1.15 -10.89
CA THR A 88 -5.29 0.91 -11.80
C THR A 88 -3.98 0.72 -11.03
N GLY A 89 -2.97 0.06 -11.64
CA GLY A 89 -1.65 -0.12 -11.03
C GLY A 89 -0.82 1.17 -10.95
N PHE A 90 -1.10 2.14 -11.82
CA PHE A 90 -0.28 3.34 -12.00
C PHE A 90 -0.06 4.20 -10.74
N PRO A 91 -1.07 4.49 -9.86
CA PRO A 91 -0.79 5.18 -8.62
C PRO A 91 0.09 4.36 -7.66
N PHE A 92 -0.03 3.03 -7.68
CA PHE A 92 0.81 2.17 -6.86
C PHE A 92 2.27 2.17 -7.33
N GLU A 93 2.53 2.20 -8.64
CA GLU A 93 3.87 2.37 -9.21
C GLU A 93 4.52 3.67 -8.71
N LYS A 94 3.78 4.80 -8.78
CA LYS A 94 4.25 6.09 -8.25
C LYS A 94 4.50 6.03 -6.74
N PHE A 95 3.66 5.33 -6.00
CA PHE A 95 3.83 5.15 -4.56
C PHE A 95 5.09 4.33 -4.24
N VAL A 96 5.35 3.26 -4.99
CA VAL A 96 6.59 2.48 -4.89
C VAL A 96 7.80 3.35 -5.25
N ALA A 97 7.73 4.12 -6.34
CA ALA A 97 8.80 5.06 -6.72
C ALA A 97 9.13 6.02 -5.58
N ARG A 98 8.11 6.51 -4.86
CA ARG A 98 8.30 7.39 -3.70
C ARG A 98 9.07 6.72 -2.57
N ILE A 99 8.77 5.46 -2.26
CA ILE A 99 9.54 4.69 -1.27
C ILE A 99 11.02 4.63 -1.66
N PHE A 100 11.32 4.36 -2.93
CA PHE A 100 12.70 4.30 -3.39
C PHE A 100 13.38 5.69 -3.40
N ASN A 101 12.65 6.77 -3.61
CA ASN A 101 13.20 8.13 -3.43
C ASN A 101 13.62 8.38 -1.97
N GLU A 102 12.81 7.98 -0.99
CA GLU A 102 13.17 8.09 0.43
C GLU A 102 14.36 7.17 0.81
N LEU A 103 14.58 6.08 0.07
CA LEU A 103 15.76 5.23 0.18
C LEU A 103 17.04 5.82 -0.48
N GLY A 104 16.94 7.03 -1.06
CA GLY A 104 18.06 7.73 -1.68
C GLY A 104 18.28 7.40 -3.16
N TYR A 105 17.31 6.74 -3.81
CA TYR A 105 17.36 6.52 -5.25
C TYR A 105 16.71 7.69 -6.00
N LYS A 106 17.15 7.95 -7.21
CA LYS A 106 16.40 8.71 -8.22
C LYS A 106 15.52 7.74 -8.97
N THR A 107 14.25 8.11 -9.20
CA THR A 107 13.27 7.20 -9.83
C THR A 107 12.64 7.81 -11.08
N SER A 108 12.21 6.92 -11.99
CA SER A 108 11.33 7.22 -13.12
C SER A 108 10.31 6.09 -13.24
N THR A 109 9.09 6.38 -13.70
CA THR A 109 8.02 5.38 -13.88
C THR A 109 7.65 5.24 -15.34
N GLY A 110 7.21 4.02 -15.75
CA GLY A 110 6.71 3.75 -17.09
C GLY A 110 7.74 3.97 -18.20
N ILE A 111 9.01 3.59 -17.99
CA ILE A 111 10.05 3.77 -19.00
C ILE A 111 10.27 2.50 -19.82
N MET A 112 10.58 2.68 -21.10
CA MET A 112 10.98 1.58 -21.98
C MET A 112 12.49 1.37 -21.89
N VAL A 113 12.91 0.14 -21.66
CA VAL A 113 14.32 -0.25 -21.54
C VAL A 113 14.61 -1.42 -22.47
N GLN A 114 15.62 -1.27 -23.34
CA GLN A 114 16.07 -2.34 -24.22
C GLN A 114 16.78 -3.42 -23.40
N GLY A 115 16.23 -4.63 -23.41
CA GLY A 115 16.88 -5.83 -22.92
C GLY A 115 17.86 -6.42 -23.94
N ASN A 116 18.43 -7.57 -23.61
CA ASN A 116 19.31 -8.30 -24.54
C ASN A 116 18.54 -8.77 -25.79
N CYS A 117 17.31 -9.22 -25.61
CA CYS A 117 16.48 -9.76 -26.70
C CYS A 117 15.37 -8.80 -27.13
N ILE A 118 14.63 -8.21 -26.19
CA ILE A 118 13.47 -7.37 -26.46
C ILE A 118 13.43 -6.14 -25.56
N GLU A 119 12.58 -5.18 -25.94
CA GLU A 119 12.31 -4.00 -25.11
C GLU A 119 11.25 -4.34 -24.05
N HIS A 120 11.44 -3.79 -22.84
CA HIS A 120 10.55 -3.99 -21.70
C HIS A 120 10.09 -2.65 -21.14
N GLU A 121 8.81 -2.53 -20.83
CA GLU A 121 8.29 -1.46 -19.98
C GLU A 121 8.65 -1.78 -18.54
N ILE A 122 9.22 -0.79 -17.82
CA ILE A 122 9.63 -0.88 -16.42
C ILE A 122 8.71 0.02 -15.60
N ASP A 123 7.94 -0.55 -14.69
CA ASP A 123 6.98 0.20 -13.86
C ASP A 123 7.70 1.26 -13.03
N VAL A 124 8.79 0.89 -12.36
CA VAL A 124 9.65 1.83 -11.62
C VAL A 124 11.12 1.50 -11.90
N PHE A 125 11.81 2.47 -12.45
CA PHE A 125 13.25 2.45 -12.63
C PHE A 125 13.90 3.28 -11.53
N ALA A 126 14.85 2.72 -10.78
CA ALA A 126 15.49 3.36 -9.65
C ALA A 126 17.01 3.25 -9.72
N TYR A 127 17.72 4.34 -9.46
CA TYR A 127 19.18 4.33 -9.44
C TYR A 127 19.75 5.28 -8.39
N ASN A 128 20.91 4.92 -7.85
CA ASN A 128 21.74 5.75 -7.00
C ASN A 128 23.22 5.58 -7.42
N GLU A 129 24.20 5.92 -6.60
CA GLU A 129 25.62 5.82 -6.96
C GLU A 129 26.08 4.37 -7.21
N THR A 130 25.52 3.40 -6.53
CA THR A 130 25.96 1.99 -6.55
C THR A 130 25.04 1.06 -7.32
N ASP A 131 23.72 1.33 -7.32
CA ASP A 131 22.70 0.44 -7.84
C ASP A 131 21.94 1.04 -9.02
N VAL A 132 21.50 0.17 -9.93
CA VAL A 132 20.50 0.43 -10.97
C VAL A 132 19.49 -0.70 -10.94
N ILE A 133 18.25 -0.41 -10.54
CA ILE A 133 17.23 -1.39 -10.21
C ILE A 133 16.02 -1.23 -11.12
N CYS A 134 15.55 -2.35 -11.69
CA CYS A 134 14.26 -2.44 -12.34
C CYS A 134 13.23 -3.02 -11.37
N ILE A 135 12.09 -2.35 -11.22
CA ILE A 135 11.06 -2.74 -10.27
C ILE A 135 9.75 -2.96 -11.02
N GLU A 136 9.15 -4.09 -10.81
CA GLU A 136 7.79 -4.43 -11.25
C GLU A 136 6.83 -4.28 -10.07
N ALA A 137 5.74 -3.53 -10.25
CA ALA A 137 4.78 -3.20 -9.20
C ALA A 137 3.45 -3.92 -9.42
N LYS A 138 3.26 -5.07 -8.79
CA LYS A 138 2.05 -5.88 -8.91
C LYS A 138 0.97 -5.44 -7.93
N PHE A 139 0.02 -4.63 -8.41
CA PHE A 139 -1.14 -4.20 -7.63
C PHE A 139 -2.27 -5.22 -7.68
N HIS A 140 -2.89 -5.47 -6.53
CA HIS A 140 -4.11 -6.25 -6.39
C HIS A 140 -5.22 -5.42 -5.75
N ASN A 141 -6.42 -5.46 -6.32
CA ASN A 141 -7.60 -4.77 -5.78
C ASN A 141 -8.25 -5.49 -4.59
N GLU A 142 -7.84 -6.72 -4.32
CA GLU A 142 -8.39 -7.55 -3.25
C GLU A 142 -7.30 -7.94 -2.24
N PRO A 143 -7.49 -7.63 -0.93
CA PRO A 143 -6.42 -7.76 0.08
C PRO A 143 -6.00 -9.21 0.39
N HIS A 144 -6.77 -10.20 -0.04
CA HIS A 144 -6.47 -11.63 0.18
C HIS A 144 -5.78 -12.29 -1.02
N LEU A 145 -5.73 -11.64 -2.17
CA LEU A 145 -5.01 -12.16 -3.32
C LEU A 145 -3.51 -12.23 -3.04
N ARG A 146 -2.87 -13.25 -3.59
CA ARG A 146 -1.44 -13.44 -3.51
C ARG A 146 -0.87 -13.67 -4.91
N SER A 147 0.26 -13.04 -5.17
CA SER A 147 1.03 -13.34 -6.39
C SER A 147 1.72 -14.70 -6.23
N ASP A 148 1.48 -15.58 -7.17
CA ASP A 148 2.02 -16.94 -7.16
C ASP A 148 3.41 -17.04 -7.82
N THR A 149 3.93 -18.26 -7.85
CA THR A 149 5.23 -18.55 -8.46
C THR A 149 5.25 -18.26 -9.98
N LYS A 150 4.12 -18.34 -10.68
CA LYS A 150 4.05 -18.03 -12.12
C LYS A 150 4.37 -16.57 -12.37
N VAL A 151 3.84 -15.66 -11.53
CA VAL A 151 4.15 -14.23 -11.61
C VAL A 151 5.65 -14.01 -11.36
N ALA A 152 6.20 -14.63 -10.31
CA ALA A 152 7.63 -14.49 -10.00
C ALA A 152 8.54 -15.02 -11.11
N LEU A 153 8.20 -16.17 -11.72
CA LEU A 153 8.92 -16.74 -12.86
C LEU A 153 8.87 -15.83 -14.08
N TYR A 154 7.69 -15.32 -14.42
CA TYR A 154 7.52 -14.42 -15.58
C TYR A 154 8.35 -13.13 -15.40
N VAL A 155 8.23 -12.49 -14.25
CA VAL A 155 8.97 -11.24 -13.97
C VAL A 155 10.48 -11.49 -13.91
N LYS A 156 10.90 -12.62 -13.30
CA LYS A 156 12.32 -13.01 -13.28
C LYS A 156 12.88 -13.18 -14.69
N SER A 157 12.13 -13.81 -15.61
CA SER A 157 12.56 -13.97 -17.01
C SER A 157 12.73 -12.62 -17.72
N ARG A 158 11.84 -11.64 -17.46
CA ARG A 158 12.02 -10.26 -17.96
C ARG A 158 13.29 -9.61 -17.43
N PHE A 159 13.56 -9.78 -16.13
CA PHE A 159 14.76 -9.22 -15.51
C PHE A 159 16.04 -9.92 -15.95
N ASP A 160 16.00 -11.21 -16.30
CA ASP A 160 17.15 -11.91 -16.88
C ASP A 160 17.56 -11.33 -18.24
N ASP A 161 16.60 -10.82 -19.00
CA ASP A 161 16.88 -10.12 -20.27
C ASP A 161 17.45 -8.70 -20.04
N LEU A 162 17.19 -8.11 -18.88
CA LEU A 162 17.57 -6.73 -18.51
C LEU A 162 18.88 -6.65 -17.71
N VAL A 163 19.11 -7.58 -16.78
CA VAL A 163 20.28 -7.54 -15.87
C VAL A 163 21.57 -7.60 -16.66
N GLY A 164 22.48 -6.70 -16.32
CA GLY A 164 23.76 -6.56 -17.03
C GLY A 164 23.70 -5.67 -18.27
N GLN A 165 22.49 -5.30 -18.75
CA GLN A 165 22.37 -4.35 -19.86
C GLN A 165 22.84 -2.94 -19.43
N LYS A 166 23.42 -2.21 -20.38
CA LYS A 166 23.87 -0.83 -20.19
C LYS A 166 22.71 0.12 -20.48
N ILE A 167 22.44 1.00 -19.53
CA ILE A 167 21.49 2.10 -19.69
C ILE A 167 22.20 3.44 -19.51
N LYS A 168 21.84 4.42 -20.33
CA LYS A 168 22.36 5.79 -20.20
C LYS A 168 21.64 6.52 -19.07
N ILE A 169 22.39 6.99 -18.08
CA ILE A 169 21.91 7.78 -16.93
C ILE A 169 22.69 9.08 -16.91
N GLY A 170 22.05 10.18 -17.34
CA GLY A 170 22.77 11.43 -17.59
C GLY A 170 23.80 11.26 -18.72
N GLU A 171 25.07 11.52 -18.43
CA GLU A 171 26.17 11.35 -19.39
C GLU A 171 26.90 10.00 -19.30
N GLU A 172 26.53 9.16 -18.32
CA GLU A 172 27.20 7.89 -18.05
C GLU A 172 26.37 6.68 -18.47
N TYR A 173 27.08 5.58 -18.81
CA TYR A 173 26.46 4.28 -19.02
C TYR A 173 26.68 3.42 -17.79
N ARG A 174 25.57 2.86 -17.24
CA ARG A 174 25.61 2.01 -16.07
C ARG A 174 24.89 0.70 -16.34
N HIS A 175 25.28 -0.36 -15.61
CA HIS A 175 24.64 -1.66 -15.74
C HIS A 175 23.45 -1.79 -14.80
N ILE A 176 22.35 -2.39 -15.30
CA ILE A 176 21.24 -2.83 -14.47
C ILE A 176 21.75 -3.94 -13.55
N THR A 177 21.62 -3.77 -12.23
CA THR A 177 22.20 -4.65 -11.22
C THR A 177 21.26 -5.75 -10.78
N ARG A 178 19.97 -5.44 -10.62
CA ARG A 178 18.95 -6.37 -10.10
C ARG A 178 17.53 -5.95 -10.42
N GLY A 179 16.59 -6.89 -10.21
CA GLY A 179 15.16 -6.69 -10.29
C GLY A 179 14.46 -6.87 -8.95
N ILE A 180 13.39 -6.13 -8.73
CA ILE A 180 12.52 -6.28 -7.55
C ILE A 180 11.07 -6.39 -8.01
N LEU A 181 10.35 -7.39 -7.50
CA LEU A 181 8.90 -7.48 -7.66
C LEU A 181 8.22 -7.06 -6.36
N VAL A 182 7.44 -5.99 -6.43
CA VAL A 182 6.74 -5.38 -5.30
C VAL A 182 5.24 -5.66 -5.40
N THR A 183 4.57 -5.97 -4.29
CA THR A 183 3.10 -6.08 -4.26
C THR A 183 2.49 -5.46 -3.00
N ASN A 184 1.31 -4.85 -3.15
CA ASN A 184 0.50 -4.33 -2.04
C ASN A 184 -0.16 -5.43 -1.19
N THR A 185 -0.05 -6.71 -1.60
CA THR A 185 -0.55 -7.87 -0.88
C THR A 185 0.61 -8.78 -0.43
N ASN A 186 0.55 -10.08 -0.71
CA ASN A 186 1.62 -11.02 -0.37
C ASN A 186 1.90 -11.97 -1.53
N PHE A 187 3.06 -12.58 -1.50
CA PHE A 187 3.41 -13.71 -2.35
C PHE A 187 3.03 -15.04 -1.67
N THR A 188 2.91 -16.09 -2.47
CA THR A 188 2.81 -17.46 -1.93
C THR A 188 4.17 -17.91 -1.34
N ASP A 189 4.14 -18.87 -0.42
CA ASP A 189 5.37 -19.38 0.18
C ASP A 189 6.27 -20.07 -0.86
N THR A 190 5.68 -20.68 -1.90
CA THR A 190 6.43 -21.24 -3.04
C THR A 190 7.11 -20.16 -3.88
N ALA A 191 6.51 -18.98 -4.06
CA ALA A 191 7.15 -17.86 -4.74
C ALA A 191 8.34 -17.33 -3.93
N HIS A 192 8.19 -17.18 -2.60
CA HIS A 192 9.30 -16.81 -1.72
C HIS A 192 10.44 -17.83 -1.76
N HIS A 193 10.10 -19.13 -1.70
CA HIS A 193 11.11 -20.20 -1.78
C HIS A 193 11.86 -20.15 -3.12
N TYR A 194 11.16 -20.03 -4.24
CA TYR A 194 11.78 -19.88 -5.55
C TYR A 194 12.79 -18.72 -5.58
N VAL A 195 12.36 -17.53 -5.15
CA VAL A 195 13.22 -16.33 -5.21
C VAL A 195 14.41 -16.43 -4.24
N SER A 196 14.28 -17.15 -3.13
CA SER A 196 15.43 -17.41 -2.24
C SER A 196 16.53 -18.26 -2.86
N CYS A 197 16.25 -18.98 -3.95
CA CYS A 197 17.19 -19.81 -4.69
C CYS A 197 17.84 -19.12 -5.89
N VAL A 198 17.40 -17.89 -6.22
CA VAL A 198 17.91 -17.15 -7.38
C VAL A 198 18.58 -15.85 -6.96
N ASN A 199 19.56 -15.41 -7.77
CA ASN A 199 20.28 -14.16 -7.54
C ASN A 199 19.66 -13.03 -8.36
N THR A 200 20.01 -11.78 -8.04
CA THR A 200 19.64 -10.56 -8.78
C THR A 200 18.13 -10.30 -8.87
N PHE A 201 17.31 -11.00 -8.07
CA PHE A 201 15.86 -10.83 -8.04
C PHE A 201 15.32 -10.93 -6.61
N GLU A 202 14.53 -9.97 -6.19
CA GLU A 202 14.00 -9.83 -4.85
C GLU A 202 12.47 -9.67 -4.86
N LEU A 203 11.83 -10.07 -3.75
CA LEU A 203 10.41 -9.83 -3.50
C LEU A 203 10.23 -8.87 -2.34
N MET A 204 9.36 -7.89 -2.54
CA MET A 204 8.86 -7.00 -1.49
C MET A 204 7.34 -7.08 -1.46
N SER A 205 6.77 -7.52 -0.35
CA SER A 205 5.32 -7.58 -0.17
C SER A 205 4.86 -6.72 1.01
N TRP A 206 3.59 -6.74 1.33
CA TRP A 206 3.02 -5.95 2.41
C TRP A 206 3.78 -6.10 3.74
N ASN A 207 4.10 -7.35 4.13
CA ASN A 207 4.72 -7.67 5.42
C ASN A 207 5.88 -8.70 5.31
N LYS A 208 6.42 -8.94 4.12
CA LYS A 208 7.59 -9.79 3.89
C LYS A 208 8.54 -9.10 2.90
N PRO A 209 9.87 -9.23 3.12
CA PRO A 209 10.54 -9.93 4.23
C PRO A 209 10.17 -9.30 5.60
N ASN A 210 10.55 -9.92 6.71
CA ASN A 210 10.20 -9.44 8.06
C ASN A 210 10.66 -7.99 8.32
N GLU A 211 11.77 -7.62 7.72
CA GLU A 211 12.29 -6.24 7.66
C GLU A 211 12.32 -5.76 6.21
N LYS A 212 12.28 -4.45 5.99
CA LYS A 212 12.34 -3.84 4.64
C LYS A 212 11.20 -4.28 3.72
N ASN A 213 10.02 -4.53 4.27
CA ASN A 213 8.78 -4.76 3.54
C ASN A 213 8.03 -3.43 3.29
N LEU A 214 6.92 -3.50 2.55
CA LEU A 214 6.15 -2.31 2.18
C LEU A 214 5.64 -1.54 3.43
N LEU A 215 5.06 -2.25 4.40
CA LEU A 215 4.58 -1.64 5.64
C LEU A 215 5.71 -0.97 6.44
N TYR A 216 6.86 -1.64 6.55
CA TYR A 216 8.04 -1.10 7.22
C TYR A 216 8.47 0.25 6.63
N TYR A 217 8.54 0.36 5.30
CA TYR A 217 8.92 1.60 4.65
C TYR A 217 7.86 2.70 4.77
N ILE A 218 6.58 2.35 4.66
CA ILE A 218 5.49 3.30 4.88
C ILE A 218 5.59 3.94 6.28
N GLU A 219 5.82 3.12 7.31
CA GLU A 219 5.94 3.59 8.69
C GLU A 219 7.25 4.37 8.92
N THR A 220 8.37 3.86 8.41
CA THR A 220 9.70 4.48 8.60
C THR A 220 9.77 5.86 7.98
N PHE A 221 9.23 6.02 6.75
CA PHE A 221 9.27 7.28 6.02
C PHE A 221 7.99 8.12 6.18
N LYS A 222 7.05 7.66 7.01
CA LYS A 222 5.74 8.31 7.21
C LYS A 222 4.99 8.58 5.90
N LEU A 223 5.11 7.67 4.94
CA LEU A 223 4.42 7.74 3.65
C LEU A 223 2.98 7.26 3.77
N TYR A 224 2.23 7.80 4.73
CA TYR A 224 0.85 7.44 4.98
C TYR A 224 -0.04 7.83 3.80
N PRO A 225 -0.69 6.86 3.12
CA PRO A 225 -1.60 7.17 2.01
C PRO A 225 -2.73 8.08 2.45
N ILE A 226 -3.21 8.93 1.55
CA ILE A 226 -4.26 9.91 1.86
C ILE A 226 -5.56 9.28 2.34
N GLY A 227 -5.85 8.04 1.95
CA GLY A 227 -7.01 7.27 2.40
C GLY A 227 -7.01 6.91 3.90
N VAL A 228 -5.92 7.15 4.65
CA VAL A 228 -5.95 7.00 6.12
C VAL A 228 -6.73 8.13 6.81
N VAL A 229 -7.07 9.19 6.10
CA VAL A 229 -7.82 10.36 6.59
C VAL A 229 -9.32 10.08 6.41
N PRO A 230 -10.07 9.78 7.50
CA PRO A 230 -11.45 9.29 7.37
C PRO A 230 -12.43 10.35 6.85
N GLU A 231 -12.05 11.60 6.89
CA GLU A 231 -12.86 12.70 6.38
C GLU A 231 -12.83 12.81 4.85
N ILE A 232 -11.88 12.14 4.19
CA ILE A 232 -11.75 12.15 2.72
C ILE A 232 -12.52 10.97 2.15
N SER A 233 -13.48 11.24 1.28
CA SER A 233 -14.25 10.19 0.60
C SER A 233 -13.44 9.56 -0.53
N GLN A 234 -13.81 8.34 -0.97
CA GLN A 234 -13.13 7.65 -2.08
C GLN A 234 -13.06 8.51 -3.34
N LYS A 235 -14.15 9.20 -3.70
CA LYS A 235 -14.15 10.12 -4.85
C LYS A 235 -13.12 11.25 -4.72
N GLU A 236 -12.94 11.77 -3.51
CA GLU A 236 -11.94 12.81 -3.26
C GLU A 236 -10.53 12.22 -3.26
N ILE A 237 -10.33 10.98 -2.77
CA ILE A 237 -9.06 10.24 -2.89
C ILE A 237 -8.68 10.10 -4.37
N ASP A 238 -9.60 9.63 -5.21
CA ASP A 238 -9.35 9.44 -6.64
C ASP A 238 -8.90 10.75 -7.30
N LEU A 239 -9.60 11.85 -7.03
CA LEU A 239 -9.25 13.18 -7.55
C LEU A 239 -7.90 13.71 -7.04
N LEU A 240 -7.53 13.43 -5.79
CA LEU A 240 -6.23 13.79 -5.22
C LEU A 240 -5.11 12.98 -5.86
N VAL A 241 -5.30 11.66 -6.01
CA VAL A 241 -4.35 10.74 -6.64
C VAL A 241 -4.09 11.11 -8.10
N GLU A 242 -5.12 11.48 -8.87
CA GLU A 242 -4.99 12.01 -10.24
C GLU A 242 -4.06 13.23 -10.31
N ARG A 243 -4.03 14.04 -9.25
CA ARG A 243 -3.16 15.22 -9.11
C ARG A 243 -1.84 14.93 -8.39
N ASN A 244 -1.45 13.66 -8.27
CA ASN A 244 -0.24 13.19 -7.58
C ASN A 244 -0.18 13.52 -6.08
N ILE A 245 -1.31 13.79 -5.44
CA ILE A 245 -1.44 13.89 -3.98
C ILE A 245 -1.83 12.51 -3.45
N MET A 246 -0.84 11.69 -3.12
CA MET A 246 -1.05 10.29 -2.72
C MET A 246 -0.87 10.07 -1.22
N THR A 247 -0.13 10.95 -0.55
CA THR A 247 0.19 10.81 0.87
C THR A 247 -0.29 12.00 1.68
N CYS A 248 -0.46 11.79 2.98
CA CYS A 248 -0.73 12.88 3.92
C CYS A 248 0.33 13.99 3.84
N ALA A 249 1.62 13.61 3.66
CA ALA A 249 2.70 14.57 3.49
C ALA A 249 2.55 15.43 2.22
N ASP A 250 2.03 14.86 1.12
CA ASP A 250 1.74 15.65 -0.09
C ASP A 250 0.65 16.68 0.18
N LEU A 251 -0.45 16.27 0.83
CA LEU A 251 -1.54 17.16 1.14
C LEU A 251 -1.11 18.24 2.14
N TYR A 252 -0.27 17.89 3.11
CA TYR A 252 0.31 18.85 4.04
C TYR A 252 1.13 19.94 3.33
N LYS A 253 1.89 19.54 2.30
CA LYS A 253 2.73 20.43 1.49
C LYS A 253 1.92 21.29 0.52
N TYR A 254 0.79 20.76 0.00
CA TYR A 254 -0.03 21.40 -1.02
C TYR A 254 -1.50 21.49 -0.60
N PRO A 255 -1.84 22.15 0.53
CA PRO A 255 -3.19 22.17 1.08
C PRO A 255 -4.21 22.89 0.19
N GLN A 256 -3.76 23.82 -0.68
CA GLN A 256 -4.61 24.57 -1.61
C GLN A 256 -5.36 23.67 -2.60
N ILE A 257 -4.91 22.46 -2.83
CA ILE A 257 -5.59 21.49 -3.70
C ILE A 257 -7.04 21.22 -3.25
N LEU A 258 -7.32 21.31 -1.95
CA LEU A 258 -8.66 21.13 -1.41
C LEU A 258 -9.64 22.21 -1.88
N ASP A 259 -9.16 23.45 -2.10
CA ASP A 259 -9.95 24.52 -2.70
C ASP A 259 -10.25 24.23 -4.17
N GLU A 260 -9.24 23.78 -4.92
CA GLU A 260 -9.37 23.44 -6.34
C GLU A 260 -10.35 22.29 -6.57
N LEU A 261 -10.47 21.38 -5.61
CA LEU A 261 -11.43 20.27 -5.62
C LEU A 261 -12.83 20.69 -5.13
N GLY A 262 -13.02 21.95 -4.73
CA GLY A 262 -14.31 22.47 -4.26
C GLY A 262 -14.74 21.91 -2.91
N ILE A 263 -13.81 21.44 -2.08
CA ILE A 263 -14.11 20.93 -0.74
C ILE A 263 -14.45 22.11 0.18
N LYS A 264 -15.55 21.98 0.93
CA LYS A 264 -16.04 23.04 1.83
C LYS A 264 -14.98 23.38 2.89
N LYS A 265 -14.81 24.67 3.19
CA LYS A 265 -13.82 25.18 4.16
C LYS A 265 -13.85 24.48 5.51
N SER A 266 -15.05 24.28 6.08
CA SER A 266 -15.21 23.57 7.37
C SER A 266 -14.69 22.12 7.33
N LYS A 267 -14.82 21.44 6.18
CA LYS A 267 -14.27 20.10 5.97
C LYS A 267 -12.76 20.15 5.77
N GLN A 268 -12.25 21.13 5.03
CA GLN A 268 -10.81 21.33 4.84
C GLN A 268 -10.07 21.50 6.17
N GLU A 269 -10.59 22.32 7.10
CA GLU A 269 -10.01 22.54 8.41
C GLU A 269 -9.86 21.22 9.20
N ILE A 270 -10.88 20.35 9.13
CA ILE A 270 -10.83 19.04 9.78
C ILE A 270 -9.80 18.14 9.12
N ILE A 271 -9.81 18.05 7.78
CA ILE A 271 -8.85 17.26 7.00
C ILE A 271 -7.41 17.69 7.32
N LEU A 272 -7.12 18.99 7.19
CA LEU A 272 -5.75 19.51 7.40
C LEU A 272 -5.28 19.30 8.82
N LYS A 273 -6.16 19.44 9.80
CA LYS A 273 -5.84 19.11 11.19
C LYS A 273 -5.50 17.64 11.37
N THR A 274 -6.31 16.74 10.78
CA THR A 274 -6.04 15.29 10.84
C THR A 274 -4.72 14.95 10.13
N VAL A 275 -4.45 15.54 8.98
CA VAL A 275 -3.19 15.35 8.22
C VAL A 275 -1.98 15.85 9.02
N GLU A 276 -2.06 17.04 9.62
CA GLU A 276 -0.99 17.56 10.49
C GLU A 276 -0.71 16.61 11.65
N GLU A 277 -1.78 16.11 12.23
CA GLU A 277 -1.72 15.15 13.33
C GLU A 277 -1.03 13.84 12.94
N ILE A 278 -1.29 13.32 11.73
CA ILE A 278 -0.67 12.10 11.19
C ILE A 278 0.80 12.34 10.84
N CYS A 279 1.13 13.47 10.22
CA CYS A 279 2.52 13.78 9.83
C CYS A 279 3.45 14.03 11.02
N ASN A 280 2.91 14.52 12.15
CA ASN A 280 3.68 14.83 13.36
C ASN A 280 3.78 13.65 14.36
N CYS A 281 3.22 12.48 14.04
CA CYS A 281 3.29 11.28 14.90
C CYS A 281 4.61 10.51 14.77
#